data_8c8514daf9f0406d789a6fd7360b5b8b
#
_entry.id   8c8514daf9f0406d789a6fd7360b5b8b
#
_cell.length_a   1.000
_cell.length_b   1.000
_cell.length_c   1.000
_cell.angle_alpha   90.00
_cell.angle_beta   90.00
_cell.angle_gamma   90.00
#
_symmetry.space_group_name_H-M   'P 1'
#
loop_
_entity.id
_entity.type
_entity.pdbx_description
1 polymer ?
#
loop_
_entity_poly.entity_id
_entity_poly.type
_entity_poly.pdbx_seq_one_letter_code
_entity_poly.pdbx_strand_id
1 'polypeptide(L)'
;MLFRSMAFAFLMGLARLLYGKYGEKIDLKRFMTYSSILCVISYLCISFVPSPLLSLLGCAICGFSVGIMWPGTFSIASASIRGGGTAMFALLALAGDLGCSGGPTLAGFVSSNLGNNLRMGIFAAIVFPILLLAGIQICKKSRQDT
;
A
#
# COMPACT_ATOMS: atom_id res chain seq x y z
N MET A 1 -13.99 16.16 5.35
CA MET A 1 -13.64 14.76 4.96
C MET A 1 -13.42 14.62 3.46
N LEU A 2 -14.24 15.20 2.60
CA LEU A 2 -14.14 15.12 1.12
C LEU A 2 -12.74 15.48 0.56
N PHE A 3 -12.13 16.56 1.02
CA PHE A 3 -10.80 16.98 0.53
C PHE A 3 -9.70 15.95 0.76
N ARG A 4 -9.74 15.18 1.86
CA ARG A 4 -8.75 14.14 2.15
C ARG A 4 -8.88 12.98 1.16
N SER A 5 -10.11 12.55 0.90
CA SER A 5 -10.39 11.47 -0.06
C SER A 5 -10.05 11.88 -1.49
N MET A 6 -10.33 13.14 -1.86
CA MET A 6 -9.97 13.68 -3.18
C MET A 6 -8.46 13.77 -3.37
N ALA A 7 -7.72 14.29 -2.38
CA ALA A 7 -6.26 14.37 -2.43
C ALA A 7 -5.62 12.97 -2.52
N PHE A 8 -6.11 12.01 -1.74
CA PHE A 8 -5.69 10.62 -1.80
C PHE A 8 -5.91 10.02 -3.20
N ALA A 9 -7.14 10.13 -3.74
CA ALA A 9 -7.49 9.56 -5.04
C ALA A 9 -6.71 10.22 -6.19
N PHE A 10 -6.56 11.53 -6.15
CA PHE A 10 -5.82 12.28 -7.16
C PHE A 10 -4.35 11.87 -7.22
N LEU A 11 -3.67 11.81 -6.07
CA LEU A 11 -2.27 11.41 -6.00
C LEU A 11 -2.06 9.92 -6.31
N MET A 12 -3.02 9.07 -5.94
CA MET A 12 -3.02 7.67 -6.35
C MET A 12 -3.11 7.52 -7.87
N GLY A 13 -3.98 8.29 -8.53
CA GLY A 13 -4.08 8.32 -9.99
C GLY A 13 -2.81 8.85 -10.66
N LEU A 14 -2.24 9.94 -10.14
CA LEU A 14 -0.99 10.52 -10.63
C LEU A 14 0.18 9.52 -10.51
N ALA A 15 0.28 8.80 -9.39
CA ALA A 15 1.29 7.77 -9.19
C ALA A 15 1.19 6.66 -10.24
N ARG A 16 -0.02 6.23 -10.58
CA ARG A 16 -0.26 5.22 -11.63
C ARG A 16 0.12 5.72 -13.02
N LEU A 17 -0.17 6.97 -13.33
CA LEU A 17 0.23 7.60 -14.61
C LEU A 17 1.76 7.69 -14.72
N LEU A 18 2.44 8.10 -13.65
CA LEU A 18 3.90 8.16 -13.61
C LEU A 18 4.51 6.77 -13.76
N TYR A 19 3.94 5.78 -13.10
CA TYR A 19 4.38 4.39 -13.24
C TYR A 19 4.16 3.87 -14.66
N GLY A 20 3.03 4.16 -15.29
CA GLY A 20 2.77 3.78 -16.68
C GLY A 20 3.79 4.37 -17.66
N LYS A 21 4.28 5.60 -17.40
CA LYS A 21 5.24 6.29 -18.28
C LYS A 21 6.70 5.89 -18.03
N TYR A 22 7.07 5.64 -16.78
CA TYR A 22 8.48 5.43 -16.38
C TYR A 22 8.76 4.02 -15.83
N GLY A 23 7.75 3.18 -15.68
CA GLY A 23 7.85 1.90 -14.99
C GLY A 23 8.86 0.92 -15.59
N GLU A 24 9.08 0.96 -16.91
CA GLU A 24 10.08 0.11 -17.59
C GLU A 24 11.53 0.45 -17.23
N LYS A 25 11.79 1.70 -16.78
CA LYS A 25 13.14 2.19 -16.44
C LYS A 25 13.48 2.05 -14.95
N ILE A 26 12.48 1.71 -14.13
CA ILE A 26 12.61 1.70 -12.68
C ILE A 26 12.77 0.26 -12.18
N ASP A 27 13.75 0.03 -11.29
CA ASP A 27 13.86 -1.22 -10.53
C ASP A 27 12.63 -1.34 -9.61
N LEU A 28 11.63 -2.08 -10.10
CA LEU A 28 10.30 -2.17 -9.51
C LEU A 28 10.35 -2.65 -8.05
N LYS A 29 11.25 -3.59 -7.72
CA LYS A 29 11.38 -4.08 -6.35
C LYS A 29 11.88 -3.02 -5.38
N ARG A 30 12.88 -2.24 -5.78
CA ARG A 30 13.38 -1.10 -4.97
C ARG A 30 12.31 -0.05 -4.81
N PHE A 31 11.62 0.26 -5.90
CA PHE A 31 10.56 1.25 -5.88
C PHE A 31 9.40 0.85 -4.96
N MET A 32 8.95 -0.40 -5.00
CA MET A 32 7.93 -0.91 -4.09
C MET A 32 8.39 -0.89 -2.62
N THR A 33 9.66 -1.17 -2.36
CA THR A 33 10.21 -1.08 -1.00
C THR A 33 10.15 0.35 -0.48
N TYR A 34 10.59 1.33 -1.28
CA TYR A 34 10.50 2.75 -0.91
C TYR A 34 9.05 3.21 -0.72
N SER A 35 8.15 2.82 -1.61
CA SER A 35 6.72 3.13 -1.49
C SER A 35 6.11 2.53 -0.22
N SER A 36 6.49 1.31 0.17
CA SER A 36 6.00 0.69 1.39
C SER A 36 6.53 1.40 2.64
N ILE A 37 7.80 1.81 2.66
CA ILE A 37 8.38 2.61 3.75
C ILE A 37 7.66 3.96 3.85
N LEU A 38 7.46 4.64 2.72
CA LEU A 38 6.75 5.91 2.67
C LEU A 38 5.31 5.78 3.17
N CYS A 39 4.65 4.66 2.87
CA CYS A 39 3.32 4.34 3.36
C CYS A 39 3.31 4.21 4.90
N VAL A 40 4.26 3.47 5.48
CA VAL A 40 4.41 3.35 6.95
C VAL A 40 4.59 4.72 7.60
N ILE A 41 5.48 5.55 7.05
CA ILE A 41 5.72 6.92 7.56
C ILE A 41 4.42 7.75 7.48
N SER A 42 3.66 7.65 6.39
CA SER A 42 2.39 8.35 6.22
C SER A 42 1.35 7.93 7.27
N TYR A 43 1.23 6.63 7.55
CA TYR A 43 0.35 6.13 8.61
C TYR A 43 0.75 6.63 10.00
N LEU A 44 2.04 6.66 10.31
CA LEU A 44 2.56 7.22 11.56
C LEU A 44 2.26 8.71 11.67
N CYS A 45 2.49 9.48 10.61
CA CYS A 45 2.16 10.91 10.59
C CYS A 45 0.66 11.16 10.84
N ILE A 46 -0.22 10.40 10.19
CA ILE A 46 -1.67 10.55 10.37
C ILE A 46 -2.11 10.17 11.79
N SER A 47 -1.49 9.15 12.38
CA SER A 47 -1.84 8.66 13.73
C SER A 47 -1.39 9.59 14.83
N PHE A 48 -0.16 10.10 14.77
CA PHE A 48 0.43 10.84 15.90
C PHE A 48 0.26 12.36 15.82
N VAL A 49 0.13 12.93 14.61
CA VAL A 49 0.06 14.38 14.47
C VAL A 49 -1.38 14.88 14.50
N PRO A 50 -1.75 15.75 15.48
CA PRO A 50 -3.10 16.26 15.62
C PRO A 50 -3.49 17.35 14.61
N SER A 51 -2.54 17.82 13.77
CA SER A 51 -2.77 18.89 12.82
C SER A 51 -3.60 18.43 11.60
N PRO A 52 -4.69 19.15 11.26
CA PRO A 52 -5.52 18.81 10.09
C PRO A 52 -4.75 18.87 8.76
N LEU A 53 -3.81 19.81 8.63
CA LEU A 53 -3.01 20.01 7.43
C LEU A 53 -2.00 18.88 7.23
N LEU A 54 -1.28 18.49 8.29
CA LEU A 54 -0.34 17.37 8.24
C LEU A 54 -1.05 16.04 8.00
N SER A 55 -2.24 15.87 8.55
CA SER A 55 -3.08 14.70 8.27
C SER A 55 -3.54 14.66 6.80
N LEU A 56 -3.82 15.81 6.19
CA LEU A 56 -4.14 15.91 4.77
C LEU A 56 -2.93 15.52 3.90
N LEU A 57 -1.75 16.06 4.21
CA LEU A 57 -0.50 15.70 3.52
C LEU A 57 -0.17 14.22 3.69
N GLY A 58 -0.33 13.66 4.89
CA GLY A 58 -0.14 12.24 5.13
C GLY A 58 -1.06 11.37 4.29
N CYS A 59 -2.34 11.72 4.17
CA CYS A 59 -3.29 11.03 3.29
C CYS A 59 -2.88 11.13 1.81
N ALA A 60 -2.40 12.28 1.38
CA ALA A 60 -1.95 12.53 0.02
C ALA A 60 -0.72 11.66 -0.33
N ILE A 61 0.29 11.65 0.54
CA ILE A 61 1.50 10.84 0.39
C ILE A 61 1.16 9.34 0.44
N CYS A 62 0.25 8.95 1.33
CA CYS A 62 -0.25 7.58 1.40
C CYS A 62 -0.89 7.16 0.07
N GLY A 63 -1.77 8.00 -0.51
CA GLY A 63 -2.38 7.74 -1.80
C GLY A 63 -1.36 7.54 -2.92
N PHE A 64 -0.34 8.39 -2.96
CA PHE A 64 0.76 8.26 -3.92
C PHE A 64 1.51 6.93 -3.74
N SER A 65 1.85 6.54 -2.51
CA SER A 65 2.56 5.30 -2.19
C SER A 65 1.77 4.05 -2.60
N VAL A 66 0.48 4.02 -2.24
CA VAL A 66 -0.41 2.86 -2.50
C VAL A 66 -0.72 2.71 -3.99
N GLY A 67 -0.73 3.82 -4.75
CA GLY A 67 -1.07 3.82 -6.17
C GLY A 67 -0.25 2.85 -7.02
N ILE A 68 0.99 2.60 -6.65
CA ILE A 68 1.93 1.74 -7.39
C ILE A 68 1.99 0.33 -6.83
N MET A 69 1.59 0.12 -5.57
CA MET A 69 1.69 -1.20 -4.94
C MET A 69 0.89 -2.27 -5.68
N TRP A 70 -0.31 -1.95 -6.13
CA TRP A 70 -1.18 -2.88 -6.85
C TRP A 70 -0.59 -3.28 -8.22
N PRO A 71 -0.37 -2.36 -9.18
CA PRO A 71 0.20 -2.74 -10.47
C PRO A 71 1.62 -3.29 -10.34
N GLY A 72 2.41 -2.83 -9.37
CA GLY A 72 3.74 -3.34 -9.09
C GLY A 72 3.73 -4.81 -8.64
N THR A 73 2.79 -5.21 -7.79
CA THR A 73 2.65 -6.61 -7.36
C THR A 73 2.33 -7.52 -8.54
N PHE A 74 1.41 -7.12 -9.42
CA PHE A 74 1.08 -7.86 -10.64
C PHE A 74 2.29 -7.99 -11.57
N SER A 75 3.04 -6.92 -11.77
CA SER A 75 4.23 -6.92 -12.62
C SER A 75 5.34 -7.83 -12.05
N ILE A 76 5.57 -7.82 -10.73
CA ILE A 76 6.54 -8.72 -10.10
C ILE A 76 6.09 -10.17 -10.22
N ALA A 77 4.82 -10.46 -9.98
CA ALA A 77 4.28 -11.81 -10.04
C ALA A 77 4.37 -12.37 -11.47
N SER A 78 3.98 -11.60 -12.47
CA SER A 78 4.05 -12.02 -13.89
C SER A 78 5.48 -12.26 -14.35
N ALA A 79 6.45 -11.47 -13.89
CA ALA A 79 7.85 -11.64 -14.21
C ALA A 79 8.52 -12.82 -13.46
N SER A 80 7.97 -13.20 -12.29
CA SER A 80 8.58 -14.24 -11.43
C SER A 80 8.01 -15.63 -11.69
N ILE A 81 6.74 -15.73 -12.08
CA ILE A 81 6.02 -17.00 -12.26
C ILE A 81 5.74 -17.21 -13.74
N ARG A 82 6.64 -17.95 -14.42
CA ARG A 82 6.44 -18.33 -15.81
C ARG A 82 5.30 -19.35 -15.90
N GLY A 83 4.28 -19.06 -16.70
CA GLY A 83 3.13 -19.96 -16.90
C GLY A 83 2.02 -19.83 -15.85
N GLY A 84 2.05 -18.83 -14.97
CA GLY A 84 1.01 -18.59 -13.95
C GLY A 84 -0.38 -18.26 -14.51
N GLY A 85 -0.45 -17.72 -15.72
CA GLY A 85 -1.68 -17.51 -16.47
C GLY A 85 -2.80 -16.82 -15.68
N THR A 86 -4.04 -17.08 -16.08
CA THR A 86 -5.25 -16.49 -15.49
C THR A 86 -5.44 -16.85 -14.00
N ALA A 87 -5.05 -18.07 -13.61
CA ALA A 87 -5.19 -18.52 -12.22
C ALA A 87 -4.35 -17.69 -11.24
N MET A 88 -3.13 -17.33 -11.60
CA MET A 88 -2.26 -16.48 -10.79
C MET A 88 -2.89 -15.09 -10.59
N PHE A 89 -3.39 -14.49 -11.66
CA PHE A 89 -4.04 -13.18 -11.58
C PHE A 89 -5.33 -13.23 -10.76
N ALA A 90 -6.11 -14.30 -10.86
CA ALA A 90 -7.31 -14.49 -10.05
C ALA A 90 -6.98 -14.60 -8.55
N LEU A 91 -5.93 -15.34 -8.18
CA LEU A 91 -5.49 -15.44 -6.79
C LEU A 91 -4.96 -14.09 -6.25
N LEU A 92 -4.24 -13.33 -7.06
CA LEU A 92 -3.78 -12.00 -6.68
C LEU A 92 -4.95 -11.04 -6.50
N ALA A 93 -5.96 -11.09 -7.37
CA ALA A 93 -7.16 -10.29 -7.24
C ALA A 93 -7.92 -10.64 -5.96
N LEU A 94 -8.12 -11.93 -5.68
CA LEU A 94 -8.75 -12.40 -4.44
C LEU A 94 -8.00 -11.91 -3.19
N ALA A 95 -6.68 -12.00 -3.19
CA ALA A 95 -5.85 -11.50 -2.09
C ALA A 95 -6.00 -9.98 -1.91
N GLY A 96 -6.14 -9.23 -3.02
CA GLY A 96 -6.41 -7.80 -3.01
C GLY A 96 -7.78 -7.47 -2.42
N ASP A 97 -8.82 -8.20 -2.80
CA ASP A 97 -10.19 -8.01 -2.28
C ASP A 97 -10.26 -8.32 -0.78
N LEU A 98 -9.55 -9.36 -0.32
CA LEU A 98 -9.41 -9.66 1.10
C LEU A 98 -8.70 -8.52 1.86
N GLY A 99 -7.67 -7.93 1.26
CA GLY A 99 -6.97 -6.77 1.82
C GLY A 99 -7.85 -5.53 1.89
N CYS A 100 -8.60 -5.26 0.82
CA CYS A 100 -9.55 -4.13 0.74
C CYS A 100 -10.68 -4.24 1.77
N SER A 101 -11.14 -5.45 2.07
CA SER A 101 -12.15 -5.71 3.09
C SER A 101 -11.55 -5.75 4.50
N GLY A 102 -10.42 -6.42 4.67
CA GLY A 102 -9.77 -6.62 5.95
C GLY A 102 -9.18 -5.35 6.56
N GLY A 103 -8.62 -4.46 5.73
CA GLY A 103 -8.00 -3.21 6.19
C GLY A 103 -8.98 -2.28 6.92
N PRO A 104 -10.05 -1.83 6.28
CA PRO A 104 -11.06 -0.99 6.92
C PRO A 104 -11.76 -1.68 8.09
N THR A 105 -12.01 -3.00 7.99
CA THR A 105 -12.63 -3.78 9.06
C THR A 105 -11.75 -3.80 10.32
N LEU A 106 -10.45 -4.07 10.17
CA LEU A 106 -9.51 -4.02 11.29
C LEU A 106 -9.43 -2.62 11.90
N ALA A 107 -9.29 -1.59 11.06
CA ALA A 107 -9.22 -0.21 11.53
C ALA A 107 -10.51 0.22 12.25
N GLY A 108 -11.67 -0.16 11.73
CA GLY A 108 -12.97 0.11 12.33
C GLY A 108 -13.15 -0.62 13.66
N PHE A 109 -12.80 -1.89 13.72
CA PHE A 109 -12.90 -2.71 14.94
C PHE A 109 -12.00 -2.16 16.06
N VAL A 110 -10.74 -1.85 15.76
CA VAL A 110 -9.82 -1.25 16.73
C VAL A 110 -10.30 0.13 17.17
N SER A 111 -10.77 0.96 16.23
CA SER A 111 -11.30 2.28 16.53
C SER A 111 -12.50 2.21 17.48
N SER A 112 -13.45 1.32 17.22
CA SER A 112 -14.67 1.19 18.05
C SER A 112 -14.36 0.68 19.48
N ASN A 113 -13.42 -0.25 19.63
CA ASN A 113 -13.03 -0.76 20.94
C ASN A 113 -12.20 0.22 21.76
N LEU A 114 -11.56 1.20 21.13
CA LEU A 114 -10.72 2.22 21.78
C LEU A 114 -11.41 3.59 21.83
N GLY A 115 -12.69 3.63 22.15
CA GLY A 115 -13.45 4.87 22.36
C GLY A 115 -13.69 5.69 21.10
N ASN A 116 -13.95 5.05 19.96
CA ASN A 116 -14.13 5.68 18.64
C ASN A 116 -12.93 6.51 18.15
N ASN A 117 -11.73 6.12 18.56
CA ASN A 117 -10.51 6.80 18.17
C ASN A 117 -9.98 6.27 16.83
N LEU A 118 -10.35 6.95 15.74
CA LEU A 118 -9.95 6.57 14.39
C LEU A 118 -8.41 6.54 14.19
N ARG A 119 -7.66 7.33 14.96
CA ARG A 119 -6.19 7.35 14.88
C ARG A 119 -5.59 6.01 15.31
N MET A 120 -6.16 5.41 16.36
CA MET A 120 -5.72 4.08 16.80
C MET A 120 -6.08 2.99 15.79
N GLY A 121 -7.22 3.12 15.11
CA GLY A 121 -7.57 2.24 13.99
C GLY A 121 -6.57 2.33 12.83
N ILE A 122 -6.18 3.55 12.45
CA ILE A 122 -5.16 3.78 11.41
C ILE A 122 -3.80 3.26 11.86
N PHE A 123 -3.43 3.44 13.12
CA PHE A 123 -2.20 2.90 13.68
C PHE A 123 -2.15 1.37 13.59
N ALA A 124 -3.24 0.68 13.93
CA ALA A 124 -3.33 -0.77 13.78
C ALA A 124 -3.18 -1.23 12.31
N ALA A 125 -3.66 -0.44 11.36
CA ALA A 125 -3.54 -0.75 9.94
C ALA A 125 -2.11 -0.69 9.38
N ILE A 126 -1.12 -0.19 10.14
CA ILE A 126 0.31 -0.22 9.79
C ILE A 126 0.83 -1.66 9.58
N VAL A 127 0.16 -2.64 10.17
CA VAL A 127 0.49 -4.06 9.98
C VAL A 127 0.52 -4.44 8.48
N PHE A 128 -0.38 -3.91 7.65
CA PHE A 128 -0.46 -4.28 6.23
C PHE A 128 0.77 -3.87 5.41
N PRO A 129 1.24 -2.61 5.44
CA PRO A 129 2.47 -2.25 4.73
C PRO A 129 3.72 -2.92 5.31
N ILE A 130 3.76 -3.25 6.61
CA ILE A 130 4.85 -4.01 7.20
C ILE A 130 4.87 -5.45 6.67
N LEU A 131 3.71 -6.11 6.57
CA LEU A 131 3.59 -7.43 5.96
C LEU A 131 4.02 -7.42 4.50
N LEU A 132 3.67 -6.38 3.75
CA LEU A 132 4.11 -6.22 2.37
C LEU A 132 5.64 -6.08 2.29
N LEU A 133 6.25 -5.26 3.15
CA LEU A 133 7.71 -5.13 3.24
C LEU A 133 8.39 -6.47 3.52
N ALA A 134 7.88 -7.22 4.50
CA ALA A 134 8.38 -8.54 4.83
C ALA A 134 8.29 -9.50 3.63
N GLY A 135 7.15 -9.51 2.93
CA GLY A 135 6.96 -10.32 1.72
C GLY A 135 7.96 -9.98 0.61
N ILE A 136 8.19 -8.70 0.35
CA ILE A 136 9.18 -8.24 -0.65
C ILE A 136 10.60 -8.69 -0.26
N GLN A 137 10.96 -8.62 1.02
CA GLN A 137 12.28 -9.03 1.50
C GLN A 137 12.50 -10.54 1.39
N ILE A 138 11.48 -11.34 1.72
CA ILE A 138 11.51 -12.80 1.57
C ILE A 138 11.69 -13.18 0.10
N CYS A 139 10.94 -12.58 -0.81
CA CYS A 139 11.08 -12.80 -2.26
C CYS A 139 12.46 -12.37 -2.81
N LYS A 140 13.11 -11.38 -2.18
CA LYS A 140 14.45 -10.95 -2.55
C LYS A 140 15.49 -11.99 -2.11
N LYS A 141 15.37 -12.53 -0.91
CA LYS A 141 16.30 -13.51 -0.34
C LYS A 141 16.25 -14.83 -1.11
N SER A 142 15.06 -15.36 -1.38
CA SER A 142 14.87 -16.61 -2.12
C SER A 142 15.51 -16.64 -3.52
N ARG A 143 15.69 -15.46 -4.14
CA ARG A 143 16.31 -15.34 -5.48
C ARG A 143 17.84 -15.20 -5.42
N GLN A 144 18.43 -14.96 -4.26
CA GLN A 144 19.89 -14.92 -4.08
C GLN A 144 20.45 -16.30 -3.74
N ASP A 145 19.58 -17.20 -3.25
CA ASP A 145 19.95 -18.56 -2.83
C ASP A 145 19.75 -19.61 -3.96
N THR A 146 19.32 -19.16 -5.19
CA THR A 146 19.14 -20.00 -6.39
C THR A 146 20.10 -19.56 -7.48
#